data_f3bd122f65468d72b207e28e030d5228
#
_entry.id   f3bd122f65468d72b207e28e030d5228
#
_cell.length_a   1.000
_cell.length_b   1.000
_cell.length_c   1.000
_cell.angle_alpha   90.00
_cell.angle_beta   90.00
_cell.angle_gamma   90.00
#
_symmetry.space_group_name_H-M   'P 1'
#
loop_
_entity.id
_entity.type
_entity.pdbx_description
1 polymer ?
#
loop_
_entity_poly.entity_id
_entity_poly.type
_entity_poly.pdbx_seq_one_letter_code
_entity_poly.pdbx_strand_id
1 'polypeptide(L)'
;MRELIERYVRELVKIPSTSNTETEKSCADYIAEELAKQPYFKEYPEQTGKYLLPEDSFGRSVPWGLVKGRNGSRKTIILTGHYDVVDTEEYGNERALAYDVEKWEDLVKSGNALPGMPEEVKKDFLSGDWMFGRGTADMKGGLSVGLALLDWYGKLVVEAERKECGTAAFETKTASGTEETPEISGNLLFVTVPDEEGYSAGMRHAVPFLNDLKERFDLEYTALIDLEPASMEMGQRPFIQVLLEKTMPAVLVQGVK
;
A
#
# COMPACT_ATOMS: atom_id res chain seq x y z
N MET A 1 10.29 6.09 8.29
CA MET A 1 9.25 5.20 7.74
C MET A 1 7.89 5.44 8.37
N ARG A 2 7.71 5.37 9.69
CA ARG A 2 6.42 5.57 10.36
C ARG A 2 5.70 6.85 9.89
N GLU A 3 6.35 8.00 9.96
CA GLU A 3 5.78 9.29 9.53
C GLU A 3 5.33 9.28 8.05
N LEU A 4 6.06 8.56 7.20
CA LEU A 4 5.72 8.43 5.79
C LEU A 4 4.45 7.57 5.59
N ILE A 5 4.34 6.48 6.34
CA ILE A 5 3.13 5.63 6.33
C ILE A 5 1.92 6.43 6.83
N GLU A 6 2.06 7.12 7.98
CA GLU A 6 0.99 7.96 8.52
C GLU A 6 0.54 9.04 7.55
N ARG A 7 1.48 9.68 6.83
CA ARG A 7 1.16 10.65 5.77
C ARG A 7 0.35 9.99 4.65
N TYR A 8 0.79 8.84 4.15
CA TYR A 8 0.05 8.15 3.08
C TYR A 8 -1.35 7.73 3.50
N VAL A 9 -1.52 7.20 4.73
CA VAL A 9 -2.86 6.84 5.23
C VAL A 9 -3.77 8.07 5.22
N ARG A 10 -3.31 9.20 5.78
CA ARG A 10 -4.10 10.45 5.85
C ARG A 10 -4.51 10.93 4.48
N GLU A 11 -3.57 10.97 3.54
CA GLU A 11 -3.85 11.45 2.19
C GLU A 11 -4.75 10.49 1.40
N LEU A 12 -4.52 9.18 1.50
CA LEU A 12 -5.38 8.20 0.83
C LEU A 12 -6.80 8.18 1.40
N VAL A 13 -6.95 8.29 2.72
CA VAL A 13 -8.29 8.31 3.34
C VAL A 13 -9.09 9.53 2.92
N LYS A 14 -8.47 10.68 2.72
CA LYS A 14 -9.15 11.91 2.23
C LYS A 14 -9.77 11.76 0.85
N ILE A 15 -9.31 10.80 0.06
CA ILE A 15 -9.82 10.57 -1.29
C ILE A 15 -10.91 9.51 -1.22
N PRO A 16 -12.19 9.86 -1.37
CA PRO A 16 -13.24 8.87 -1.51
C PRO A 16 -12.95 7.99 -2.74
N SER A 17 -12.94 6.70 -2.56
CA SER A 17 -12.74 5.74 -3.65
C SER A 17 -13.77 4.64 -3.53
N THR A 18 -15.04 5.05 -3.42
CA THR A 18 -16.14 4.10 -3.26
C THR A 18 -16.23 3.19 -4.50
N SER A 19 -16.27 1.89 -4.24
CA SER A 19 -16.30 0.85 -5.26
C SER A 19 -17.41 1.09 -6.29
N ASN A 20 -17.10 0.82 -7.54
CA ASN A 20 -18.01 1.04 -8.68
C ASN A 20 -18.45 2.49 -8.87
N THR A 21 -17.57 3.45 -8.57
CA THR A 21 -17.80 4.87 -8.82
C THR A 21 -16.59 5.52 -9.51
N GLU A 22 -16.80 6.69 -10.09
CA GLU A 22 -15.72 7.50 -10.70
C GLU A 22 -14.67 7.95 -9.67
N THR A 23 -14.99 7.91 -8.37
CA THR A 23 -14.08 8.36 -7.32
C THR A 23 -12.85 7.45 -7.16
N GLU A 24 -12.94 6.19 -7.56
CA GLU A 24 -11.81 5.27 -7.60
C GLU A 24 -10.66 5.80 -8.47
N LYS A 25 -11.00 6.44 -9.61
CA LYS A 25 -9.99 7.02 -10.51
C LYS A 25 -9.10 8.04 -9.80
N SER A 26 -9.67 8.89 -8.95
CA SER A 26 -8.91 9.92 -8.22
C SER A 26 -7.88 9.31 -7.27
N CYS A 27 -8.20 8.17 -6.66
CA CYS A 27 -7.29 7.45 -5.79
C CYS A 27 -6.14 6.82 -6.59
N ALA A 28 -6.45 6.19 -7.72
CA ALA A 28 -5.43 5.65 -8.63
C ALA A 28 -4.49 6.74 -9.16
N ASP A 29 -5.02 7.90 -9.52
CA ASP A 29 -4.24 9.04 -9.99
C ASP A 29 -3.27 9.52 -8.89
N TYR A 30 -3.76 9.68 -7.66
CA TYR A 30 -2.94 10.06 -6.51
C TYR A 30 -1.80 9.06 -6.27
N ILE A 31 -2.10 7.74 -6.24
CA ILE A 31 -1.10 6.71 -6.02
C ILE A 31 -0.02 6.75 -7.10
N ALA A 32 -0.40 6.86 -8.36
CA ALA A 32 0.54 6.93 -9.47
C ALA A 32 1.42 8.20 -9.40
N GLU A 33 0.86 9.33 -8.99
CA GLU A 33 1.62 10.57 -8.78
C GLU A 33 2.62 10.45 -7.64
N GLU A 34 2.24 9.81 -6.52
CA GLU A 34 3.14 9.58 -5.40
C GLU A 34 4.28 8.62 -5.77
N LEU A 35 3.99 7.57 -6.52
CA LEU A 35 5.02 6.69 -7.08
C LEU A 35 6.02 7.47 -7.94
N ALA A 36 5.53 8.27 -8.88
CA ALA A 36 6.39 9.05 -9.79
C ALA A 36 7.27 10.10 -9.05
N LYS A 37 6.88 10.53 -7.85
CA LYS A 37 7.66 11.45 -7.00
C LYS A 37 8.81 10.77 -6.27
N GLN A 38 8.78 9.45 -6.12
CA GLN A 38 9.83 8.71 -5.39
C GLN A 38 11.18 8.83 -6.11
N PRO A 39 12.30 8.94 -5.37
CA PRO A 39 13.62 9.15 -5.97
C PRO A 39 13.99 8.10 -7.02
N TYR A 40 13.67 6.83 -6.78
CA TYR A 40 13.95 5.75 -7.72
C TYR A 40 13.23 5.94 -9.06
N PHE A 41 11.94 6.28 -9.04
CA PHE A 41 11.16 6.45 -10.27
C PHE A 41 11.45 7.76 -11.02
N LYS A 42 12.17 8.70 -10.40
CA LYS A 42 12.74 9.84 -11.12
C LYS A 42 13.95 9.44 -11.97
N GLU A 43 14.72 8.46 -11.51
CA GLU A 43 15.85 7.89 -12.26
C GLU A 43 15.36 6.85 -13.30
N TYR A 44 14.30 6.09 -12.99
CA TYR A 44 13.74 5.00 -13.80
C TYR A 44 12.24 5.18 -14.07
N PRO A 45 11.84 6.22 -14.84
CA PRO A 45 10.42 6.55 -15.05
C PRO A 45 9.64 5.48 -15.81
N GLU A 46 10.31 4.60 -16.57
CA GLU A 46 9.66 3.49 -17.30
C GLU A 46 9.25 2.32 -16.38
N GLN A 47 9.66 2.34 -15.12
CA GLN A 47 9.39 1.30 -14.13
C GLN A 47 8.20 1.65 -13.22
N THR A 48 7.43 2.66 -13.56
CA THR A 48 6.18 3.01 -12.91
C THR A 48 5.13 3.48 -13.90
N GLY A 49 3.87 3.44 -13.51
CA GLY A 49 2.78 3.94 -14.35
C GLY A 49 1.41 3.49 -13.89
N LYS A 50 0.45 3.62 -14.81
CA LYS A 50 -0.92 3.13 -14.67
C LYS A 50 -1.29 2.25 -15.84
N TYR A 51 -1.87 1.09 -15.57
CA TYR A 51 -2.53 0.27 -16.57
C TYR A 51 -4.03 0.57 -16.53
N LEU A 52 -4.57 1.17 -17.59
CA LEU A 52 -5.99 1.46 -17.72
C LEU A 52 -6.78 0.16 -17.91
N LEU A 53 -7.85 -0.03 -17.16
CA LEU A 53 -8.72 -1.17 -17.35
C LEU A 53 -9.41 -1.07 -18.72
N PRO A 54 -9.30 -2.09 -19.59
CA PRO A 54 -9.97 -2.11 -20.87
C PRO A 54 -11.50 -1.98 -20.72
N GLU A 55 -12.11 -1.13 -21.52
CA GLU A 55 -13.57 -0.95 -21.59
C GLU A 55 -14.24 -0.57 -20.26
N ASP A 56 -13.49 -0.07 -19.31
CA ASP A 56 -14.01 0.36 -18.01
C ASP A 56 -14.72 1.72 -18.10
N SER A 57 -16.02 1.74 -17.77
CA SER A 57 -16.85 2.95 -17.86
C SER A 57 -16.47 4.07 -16.87
N PHE A 58 -15.78 3.70 -15.77
CA PHE A 58 -15.31 4.65 -14.75
C PHE A 58 -13.89 5.17 -15.02
N GLY A 59 -13.19 4.62 -16.01
CA GLY A 59 -11.81 4.98 -16.34
C GLY A 59 -10.81 4.60 -15.25
N ARG A 60 -11.06 3.50 -14.56
CA ARG A 60 -10.22 2.97 -13.49
C ARG A 60 -8.91 2.42 -14.03
N SER A 61 -7.93 2.30 -13.18
CA SER A 61 -6.60 1.84 -13.57
C SER A 61 -5.91 1.09 -12.43
N VAL A 62 -4.86 0.35 -12.80
CA VAL A 62 -3.94 -0.33 -11.87
C VAL A 62 -2.66 0.49 -11.79
N PRO A 63 -2.45 1.32 -10.76
CA PRO A 63 -1.16 1.93 -10.48
C PRO A 63 -0.14 0.87 -10.11
N TRP A 64 1.09 1.05 -10.60
CA TRP A 64 2.17 0.10 -10.34
C TRP A 64 3.54 0.78 -10.29
N GLY A 65 4.47 0.16 -9.57
CA GLY A 65 5.86 0.57 -9.52
C GLY A 65 6.77 -0.62 -9.25
N LEU A 66 7.82 -0.77 -10.06
CA LEU A 66 8.81 -1.83 -9.98
C LEU A 66 10.16 -1.25 -9.58
N VAL A 67 10.66 -1.60 -8.41
CA VAL A 67 12.06 -1.36 -8.04
C VAL A 67 12.87 -2.62 -8.35
N LYS A 68 13.81 -2.51 -9.28
CA LYS A 68 14.74 -3.60 -9.58
C LYS A 68 15.92 -3.55 -8.61
N GLY A 69 16.16 -4.68 -7.97
CA GLY A 69 17.34 -4.85 -7.15
C GLY A 69 18.60 -4.90 -8.01
N ARG A 70 19.73 -4.92 -7.32
CA ARG A 70 21.04 -4.98 -7.94
C ARG A 70 21.38 -6.44 -8.28
N ASN A 71 22.49 -6.68 -8.94
CA ASN A 71 23.00 -8.01 -9.31
C ASN A 71 22.20 -8.78 -10.38
N GLY A 72 21.27 -8.11 -11.10
CA GLY A 72 20.53 -8.71 -12.20
C GLY A 72 19.59 -9.85 -11.79
N SER A 73 19.19 -9.92 -10.52
CA SER A 73 18.22 -10.90 -10.06
C SER A 73 16.87 -10.71 -10.75
N ARG A 74 16.28 -11.81 -11.18
CA ARG A 74 14.91 -11.83 -11.72
C ARG A 74 13.85 -12.02 -10.64
N LYS A 75 14.25 -12.51 -9.46
CA LYS A 75 13.33 -12.82 -8.34
C LYS A 75 12.62 -11.57 -7.89
N THR A 76 11.30 -11.63 -7.89
CA THR A 76 10.42 -10.49 -7.64
C THR A 76 9.37 -10.87 -6.62
N ILE A 77 9.24 -10.03 -5.59
CA ILE A 77 8.12 -10.07 -4.64
C ILE A 77 7.09 -9.04 -5.10
N ILE A 78 5.82 -9.43 -5.15
CA ILE A 78 4.71 -8.53 -5.43
C ILE A 78 4.09 -8.10 -4.11
N LEU A 79 3.93 -6.80 -3.90
CA LEU A 79 3.06 -6.21 -2.89
C LEU A 79 1.78 -5.79 -3.58
N THR A 80 0.64 -6.24 -3.09
CA THR A 80 -0.64 -5.90 -3.69
C THR A 80 -1.67 -5.49 -2.65
N GLY A 81 -2.76 -4.92 -3.12
CA GLY A 81 -3.94 -4.55 -2.37
C GLY A 81 -4.88 -3.69 -3.19
N HIS A 82 -6.05 -3.38 -2.64
CA HIS A 82 -7.05 -2.56 -3.32
C HIS A 82 -7.11 -1.14 -2.75
N TYR A 83 -7.50 -0.18 -3.60
CA TYR A 83 -7.64 1.21 -3.19
C TYR A 83 -9.09 1.67 -3.09
N ASP A 84 -10.04 0.85 -3.55
CA ASP A 84 -11.46 1.11 -3.35
C ASP A 84 -11.91 0.80 -1.92
N VAL A 85 -13.06 1.30 -1.55
CA VAL A 85 -13.65 1.13 -0.24
C VAL A 85 -15.16 0.99 -0.39
N VAL A 86 -15.81 0.30 0.55
CA VAL A 86 -17.27 0.28 0.62
C VAL A 86 -17.83 1.68 0.91
N ASP A 87 -19.13 1.86 0.74
CA ASP A 87 -19.79 3.14 1.02
C ASP A 87 -19.69 3.58 2.49
N THR A 88 -20.29 4.72 2.79
CA THR A 88 -20.27 5.34 4.11
C THR A 88 -21.65 5.38 4.78
N GLU A 89 -22.58 4.53 4.39
CA GLU A 89 -23.93 4.50 4.95
C GLU A 89 -23.93 4.21 6.45
N GLU A 90 -23.01 3.33 6.88
CA GLU A 90 -22.81 2.96 8.28
C GLU A 90 -22.47 4.14 9.21
N TYR A 91 -21.88 5.21 8.65
CA TYR A 91 -21.55 6.41 9.40
C TYR A 91 -22.80 7.26 9.73
N GLY A 92 -23.96 6.96 9.15
CA GLY A 92 -25.21 7.65 9.41
C GLY A 92 -25.09 9.19 9.30
N ASN A 93 -25.32 9.90 10.41
CA ASN A 93 -25.20 11.36 10.46
C ASN A 93 -23.74 11.85 10.42
N GLU A 94 -22.77 10.97 10.68
CA GLU A 94 -21.35 11.30 10.79
C GLU A 94 -20.58 11.01 9.48
N ARG A 95 -21.27 10.89 8.35
CA ARG A 95 -20.66 10.63 7.03
C ARG A 95 -19.52 11.60 6.68
N ALA A 96 -19.60 12.83 7.14
CA ALA A 96 -18.55 13.82 6.93
C ALA A 96 -17.22 13.47 7.60
N LEU A 97 -17.23 12.56 8.59
CA LEU A 97 -16.03 12.07 9.26
C LEU A 97 -15.36 10.88 8.52
N ALA A 98 -16.10 10.22 7.64
CA ALA A 98 -15.60 8.98 6.98
C ALA A 98 -14.26 9.18 6.29
N TYR A 99 -13.99 10.35 5.73
CA TYR A 99 -12.78 10.65 4.97
C TYR A 99 -11.91 11.74 5.62
N ASP A 100 -12.04 11.96 6.93
CA ASP A 100 -11.36 13.05 7.64
C ASP A 100 -10.70 12.55 8.93
N VAL A 101 -9.49 12.02 8.79
CA VAL A 101 -8.69 11.48 9.90
C VAL A 101 -8.43 12.55 10.97
N GLU A 102 -8.20 13.81 10.57
CA GLU A 102 -7.91 14.91 11.48
C GLU A 102 -9.11 15.21 12.39
N LYS A 103 -10.32 15.19 11.86
CA LYS A 103 -11.53 15.37 12.69
C LYS A 103 -11.73 14.24 13.70
N TRP A 104 -11.40 13.00 13.32
CA TRP A 104 -11.41 11.90 14.28
C TRP A 104 -10.42 12.11 15.41
N GLU A 105 -9.20 12.54 15.09
CA GLU A 105 -8.21 12.87 16.12
C GLU A 105 -8.64 14.00 17.03
N ASP A 106 -9.31 15.01 16.50
CA ASP A 106 -9.85 16.10 17.31
C ASP A 106 -10.96 15.63 18.24
N LEU A 107 -11.82 14.70 17.80
CA LEU A 107 -12.79 14.04 18.68
C LEU A 107 -12.11 13.25 19.80
N VAL A 108 -11.10 12.46 19.49
CA VAL A 108 -10.29 11.72 20.48
C VAL A 108 -9.68 12.69 21.50
N LYS A 109 -9.03 13.76 21.04
CA LYS A 109 -8.41 14.78 21.91
C LYS A 109 -9.41 15.52 22.79
N SER A 110 -10.65 15.69 22.31
CA SER A 110 -11.72 16.32 23.10
C SER A 110 -12.20 15.47 24.28
N GLY A 111 -11.84 14.18 24.31
CA GLY A 111 -12.29 13.22 25.30
C GLY A 111 -13.75 12.79 25.15
N ASN A 112 -14.40 13.17 24.04
CA ASN A 112 -15.79 12.86 23.76
C ASN A 112 -15.90 11.65 22.83
N ALA A 113 -16.35 10.52 23.37
CA ALA A 113 -16.72 9.38 22.56
C ALA A 113 -18.07 9.60 21.87
N LEU A 114 -18.30 8.93 20.75
CA LEU A 114 -19.58 8.97 20.07
C LEU A 114 -20.69 8.35 20.95
N PRO A 115 -21.93 8.88 20.88
CA PRO A 115 -23.05 8.28 21.58
C PRO A 115 -23.26 6.81 21.24
N GLY A 116 -23.46 5.96 22.25
CA GLY A 116 -23.70 4.54 22.05
C GLY A 116 -22.45 3.67 21.85
N MET A 117 -21.27 4.25 21.90
CA MET A 117 -20.02 3.48 21.80
C MET A 117 -19.83 2.55 23.02
N PRO A 118 -19.59 1.25 22.84
CA PRO A 118 -19.28 0.33 23.93
C PRO A 118 -18.05 0.77 24.74
N GLU A 119 -18.02 0.50 26.04
CA GLU A 119 -16.94 0.98 26.92
C GLU A 119 -15.55 0.44 26.54
N GLU A 120 -15.46 -0.79 26.06
CA GLU A 120 -14.21 -1.37 25.54
C GLU A 120 -13.70 -0.64 24.29
N VAL A 121 -14.60 -0.34 23.34
CA VAL A 121 -14.30 0.44 22.13
C VAL A 121 -13.94 1.88 22.50
N LYS A 122 -14.64 2.48 23.47
CA LYS A 122 -14.37 3.82 23.95
C LYS A 122 -12.99 3.95 24.57
N LYS A 123 -12.54 2.93 25.30
CA LYS A 123 -11.19 2.90 25.87
C LYS A 123 -10.14 2.94 24.76
N ASP A 124 -10.27 2.12 23.73
CA ASP A 124 -9.36 2.10 22.59
C ASP A 124 -9.44 3.40 21.80
N PHE A 125 -10.67 3.91 21.55
CA PHE A 125 -10.88 5.19 20.88
C PHE A 125 -10.15 6.34 21.58
N LEU A 126 -10.25 6.44 22.91
CA LEU A 126 -9.63 7.52 23.68
C LEU A 126 -8.13 7.31 23.96
N SER A 127 -7.57 6.16 23.66
CA SER A 127 -6.14 5.89 23.86
C SER A 127 -5.23 6.76 22.98
N GLY A 128 -5.72 7.17 21.81
CA GLY A 128 -4.93 7.89 20.81
C GLY A 128 -3.98 6.98 19.99
N ASP A 129 -4.07 5.66 20.18
CA ASP A 129 -3.23 4.68 19.48
C ASP A 129 -3.82 4.22 18.13
N TRP A 130 -5.01 4.70 17.81
CA TRP A 130 -5.77 4.30 16.62
C TRP A 130 -5.99 5.47 15.66
N MET A 131 -5.98 5.15 14.38
CA MET A 131 -6.37 6.08 13.31
C MET A 131 -7.72 5.63 12.73
N PHE A 132 -8.66 6.57 12.63
CA PHE A 132 -10.03 6.31 12.23
C PHE A 132 -10.33 6.93 10.86
N GLY A 133 -11.19 6.26 10.09
CA GLY A 133 -11.67 6.70 8.80
C GLY A 133 -12.01 5.52 7.88
N ARG A 134 -12.78 5.74 6.85
CA ARG A 134 -13.11 4.72 5.85
C ARG A 134 -11.83 4.30 5.11
N GLY A 135 -11.56 3.00 5.08
CA GLY A 135 -10.39 2.43 4.42
C GLY A 135 -9.08 2.54 5.21
N THR A 136 -9.06 3.10 6.46
CA THR A 136 -7.82 3.15 7.26
C THR A 136 -7.24 1.77 7.51
N ALA A 137 -8.07 0.78 7.65
CA ALA A 137 -7.66 -0.60 7.85
C ALA A 137 -7.83 -1.39 6.54
N ASP A 138 -8.98 -1.35 5.94
CA ASP A 138 -9.37 -2.05 4.73
C ASP A 138 -9.51 -1.06 3.57
N MET A 139 -8.46 -0.99 2.63
CA MET A 139 -7.11 -1.42 3.02
C MET A 139 -6.06 -0.35 2.71
N LYS A 140 -6.43 0.95 2.76
CA LYS A 140 -5.49 2.06 2.48
C LYS A 140 -4.31 2.11 3.44
N GLY A 141 -4.50 1.59 4.68
CA GLY A 141 -3.39 1.41 5.63
C GLY A 141 -2.33 0.46 5.10
N GLY A 142 -2.74 -0.70 4.59
CA GLY A 142 -1.84 -1.66 3.95
C GLY A 142 -1.15 -1.06 2.72
N LEU A 143 -1.89 -0.40 1.84
CA LEU A 143 -1.31 0.29 0.68
C LEU A 143 -0.27 1.34 1.08
N SER A 144 -0.51 2.06 2.19
CA SER A 144 0.44 3.05 2.71
C SER A 144 1.75 2.40 3.15
N VAL A 145 1.68 1.22 3.74
CA VAL A 145 2.88 0.42 4.06
C VAL A 145 3.59 -0.01 2.78
N GLY A 146 2.86 -0.50 1.78
CA GLY A 146 3.43 -0.89 0.48
C GLY A 146 4.16 0.25 -0.22
N LEU A 147 3.53 1.42 -0.31
CA LEU A 147 4.13 2.64 -0.88
C LEU A 147 5.41 3.07 -0.14
N ALA A 148 5.39 3.02 1.20
CA ALA A 148 6.54 3.40 2.01
C ALA A 148 7.69 2.39 1.91
N LEU A 149 7.38 1.09 1.82
CA LEU A 149 8.38 0.04 1.61
C LEU A 149 9.03 0.17 0.24
N LEU A 150 8.25 0.46 -0.79
CA LEU A 150 8.76 0.65 -2.14
C LEU A 150 9.69 1.88 -2.21
N ASP A 151 9.29 3.01 -1.61
CA ASP A 151 10.13 4.21 -1.51
C ASP A 151 11.44 3.94 -0.76
N TRP A 152 11.36 3.26 0.37
CA TRP A 152 12.53 2.88 1.15
C TRP A 152 13.49 1.97 0.35
N TYR A 153 12.95 0.94 -0.29
CA TYR A 153 13.75 0.02 -1.08
C TYR A 153 14.38 0.70 -2.30
N GLY A 154 13.62 1.54 -2.98
CA GLY A 154 14.12 2.33 -4.11
C GLY A 154 15.26 3.28 -3.71
N LYS A 155 15.15 3.93 -2.54
CA LYS A 155 16.24 4.76 -1.99
C LYS A 155 17.51 3.95 -1.73
N LEU A 156 17.39 2.75 -1.16
CA LEU A 156 18.54 1.89 -0.94
C LEU A 156 19.25 1.53 -2.26
N VAL A 157 18.51 1.24 -3.33
CA VAL A 157 19.07 0.94 -4.64
C VAL A 157 19.82 2.15 -5.19
N VAL A 158 19.17 3.32 -5.23
CA VAL A 158 19.78 4.56 -5.75
C VAL A 158 21.01 4.97 -4.95
N GLU A 159 20.98 4.85 -3.63
CA GLU A 159 22.13 5.16 -2.77
C GLU A 159 23.31 4.21 -3.03
N ALA A 160 23.04 2.93 -3.20
CA ALA A 160 24.07 1.95 -3.50
C ALA A 160 24.72 2.20 -4.87
N GLU A 161 23.95 2.57 -5.88
CA GLU A 161 24.45 2.95 -7.21
C GLU A 161 25.35 4.19 -7.16
N ARG A 162 24.93 5.21 -6.40
CA ARG A 162 25.72 6.43 -6.22
C ARG A 162 27.04 6.20 -5.51
N LYS A 163 27.07 5.28 -4.53
CA LYS A 163 28.32 4.91 -3.84
C LYS A 163 29.32 4.26 -4.79
N GLU A 164 28.86 3.37 -5.68
CA GLU A 164 29.72 2.72 -6.68
C GLU A 164 30.27 3.72 -7.72
N CYS A 165 29.46 4.70 -8.10
CA CYS A 165 29.89 5.77 -9.01
C CYS A 165 30.82 6.81 -8.35
N GLY A 166 31.14 6.69 -7.06
CA GLY A 166 32.01 7.64 -6.33
C GLY A 166 31.37 9.01 -6.08
N THR A 167 30.07 9.17 -6.24
CA THR A 167 29.34 10.46 -6.15
C THR A 167 28.63 10.71 -4.83
N ALA A 168 28.69 9.79 -3.87
CA ALA A 168 27.99 9.94 -2.60
C ALA A 168 28.88 9.86 -1.36
N ALA A 169 28.82 10.91 -0.55
CA ALA A 169 29.15 10.89 0.86
C ALA A 169 27.82 10.93 1.64
N PHE A 170 27.27 9.78 2.02
CA PHE A 170 26.15 9.73 2.95
C PHE A 170 26.22 8.47 3.84
N GLU A 171 26.26 8.70 5.15
CA GLU A 171 26.24 7.65 6.15
C GLU A 171 24.79 7.35 6.55
N THR A 172 24.27 6.19 6.15
CA THR A 172 23.05 5.64 6.74
C THR A 172 23.44 4.88 8.01
N LYS A 173 23.17 5.44 9.17
CA LYS A 173 23.22 4.71 10.44
C LYS A 173 22.06 3.72 10.48
N THR A 174 22.34 2.43 10.32
CA THR A 174 21.39 1.37 10.67
C THR A 174 21.21 1.31 12.19
N ALA A 175 20.02 0.97 12.66
CA ALA A 175 19.71 0.87 14.08
C ALA A 175 20.54 -0.19 14.85
N SER A 176 21.32 -1.01 14.14
CA SER A 176 22.17 -2.09 14.70
C SER A 176 23.67 -1.77 14.77
N GLY A 177 24.12 -0.60 14.29
CA GLY A 177 25.51 -0.17 14.42
C GLY A 177 26.56 -0.97 13.61
N THR A 178 26.16 -1.88 12.74
CA THR A 178 27.04 -2.60 11.81
C THR A 178 26.93 -2.00 10.41
N GLU A 179 28.08 -1.69 9.79
CA GLU A 179 28.17 -1.12 8.44
C GLU A 179 27.88 -2.13 7.28
N GLU A 180 27.10 -3.17 7.53
CA GLU A 180 26.71 -4.08 6.47
C GLU A 180 25.63 -3.41 5.62
N THR A 181 26.00 -3.01 4.40
CA THR A 181 25.01 -2.65 3.37
C THR A 181 24.14 -3.87 3.11
N PRO A 182 22.81 -3.80 3.28
CA PRO A 182 21.95 -4.93 3.02
C PRO A 182 22.10 -5.38 1.57
N GLU A 183 22.13 -6.68 1.34
CA GLU A 183 22.16 -7.23 -0.02
C GLU A 183 20.84 -6.89 -0.72
N ILE A 184 20.93 -6.03 -1.74
CA ILE A 184 19.77 -5.53 -2.51
C ILE A 184 19.67 -6.36 -3.78
N SER A 185 19.33 -7.64 -3.67
CA SER A 185 19.44 -8.59 -4.78
C SER A 185 18.12 -8.95 -5.45
N GLY A 186 16.97 -8.69 -4.88
CA GLY A 186 15.66 -9.00 -5.46
C GLY A 186 14.95 -7.78 -6.04
N ASN A 187 13.82 -8.00 -6.70
CA ASN A 187 12.95 -6.93 -7.17
C ASN A 187 11.71 -6.82 -6.27
N LEU A 188 11.20 -5.61 -6.13
CA LEU A 188 9.96 -5.32 -5.43
C LEU A 188 9.00 -4.66 -6.40
N LEU A 189 7.86 -5.31 -6.65
CA LEU A 189 6.78 -4.81 -7.49
C LEU A 189 5.59 -4.46 -6.61
N PHE A 190 5.15 -3.21 -6.65
CA PHE A 190 3.90 -2.76 -6.03
C PHE A 190 2.84 -2.62 -7.10
N VAL A 191 1.68 -3.22 -6.87
CA VAL A 191 0.51 -3.16 -7.77
C VAL A 191 -0.73 -3.00 -6.92
N THR A 192 -1.58 -2.01 -7.22
CA THR A 192 -2.83 -1.82 -6.49
C THR A 192 -4.00 -1.74 -7.45
N VAL A 193 -5.14 -2.29 -7.04
CA VAL A 193 -6.29 -2.55 -7.92
C VAL A 193 -7.56 -1.83 -7.45
N PRO A 194 -8.49 -1.51 -8.36
CA PRO A 194 -9.85 -1.07 -8.05
C PRO A 194 -10.81 -2.24 -7.85
N ASP A 195 -12.01 -1.95 -7.34
CA ASP A 195 -13.19 -2.81 -7.39
C ASP A 195 -13.02 -4.16 -6.68
N GLU A 196 -12.22 -4.21 -5.64
CA GLU A 196 -12.09 -5.43 -4.84
C GLU A 196 -13.40 -5.71 -4.10
N GLU A 197 -13.94 -4.70 -3.44
CA GLU A 197 -15.17 -4.70 -2.65
C GLU A 197 -16.46 -4.93 -3.50
N GLY A 198 -16.31 -4.94 -4.81
CA GLY A 198 -17.40 -5.16 -5.75
C GLY A 198 -17.27 -6.47 -6.52
N TYR A 199 -16.81 -6.38 -7.76
CA TYR A 199 -16.73 -7.52 -8.68
C TYR A 199 -15.30 -7.96 -8.99
N SER A 200 -14.31 -7.42 -8.29
CA SER A 200 -12.87 -7.68 -8.49
C SER A 200 -12.40 -7.46 -9.93
N ALA A 201 -12.98 -6.47 -10.62
CA ALA A 201 -12.59 -6.17 -12.00
C ALA A 201 -11.11 -5.79 -12.08
N GLY A 202 -10.61 -5.06 -11.09
CA GLY A 202 -9.21 -4.67 -11.00
C GLY A 202 -8.27 -5.85 -11.01
N MET A 203 -8.46 -6.83 -10.14
CA MET A 203 -7.60 -8.01 -10.07
C MET A 203 -7.69 -8.87 -11.33
N ARG A 204 -8.89 -9.04 -11.89
CA ARG A 204 -9.07 -9.80 -13.14
C ARG A 204 -8.28 -9.19 -14.31
N HIS A 205 -8.14 -7.88 -14.37
CA HIS A 205 -7.33 -7.19 -15.38
C HIS A 205 -5.86 -7.07 -14.97
N ALA A 206 -5.54 -7.04 -13.68
CA ALA A 206 -4.17 -7.00 -13.19
C ALA A 206 -3.41 -8.29 -13.49
N VAL A 207 -4.05 -9.46 -13.44
CA VAL A 207 -3.38 -10.75 -13.69
C VAL A 207 -2.73 -10.82 -15.08
N PRO A 208 -3.42 -10.58 -16.22
CA PRO A 208 -2.76 -10.52 -17.51
C PRO A 208 -1.71 -9.40 -17.59
N PHE A 209 -1.98 -8.25 -17.00
CA PHE A 209 -1.00 -7.16 -16.94
C PHE A 209 0.28 -7.53 -16.18
N LEU A 210 0.17 -8.29 -15.09
CA LEU A 210 1.34 -8.82 -14.38
C LEU A 210 2.17 -9.74 -15.29
N ASN A 211 1.53 -10.50 -16.19
CA ASN A 211 2.27 -11.29 -17.18
C ASN A 211 3.01 -10.41 -18.18
N ASP A 212 2.40 -9.32 -18.64
CA ASP A 212 3.05 -8.33 -19.53
C ASP A 212 4.27 -7.69 -18.83
N LEU A 213 4.16 -7.32 -17.55
CA LEU A 213 5.28 -6.80 -16.76
C LEU A 213 6.39 -7.85 -16.59
N LYS A 214 6.01 -9.12 -16.35
CA LYS A 214 6.94 -10.23 -16.23
C LYS A 214 7.80 -10.39 -17.50
N GLU A 215 7.17 -10.34 -18.66
CA GLU A 215 7.87 -10.45 -19.94
C GLU A 215 8.70 -9.20 -20.22
N ARG A 216 8.13 -8.02 -20.07
CA ARG A 216 8.78 -6.73 -20.33
C ARG A 216 10.05 -6.52 -19.53
N PHE A 217 10.07 -6.89 -18.26
CA PHE A 217 11.16 -6.64 -17.33
C PHE A 217 11.98 -7.89 -16.99
N ASP A 218 11.68 -9.04 -17.59
CA ASP A 218 12.30 -10.34 -17.34
C ASP A 218 12.24 -10.73 -15.86
N LEU A 219 11.01 -10.78 -15.29
CA LEU A 219 10.79 -11.04 -13.87
C LEU A 219 10.47 -12.51 -13.59
N GLU A 220 10.81 -12.96 -12.39
CA GLU A 220 10.40 -14.25 -11.82
C GLU A 220 9.64 -13.98 -10.52
N TYR A 221 8.33 -14.10 -10.54
CA TYR A 221 7.51 -13.91 -9.36
C TYR A 221 7.71 -15.04 -8.36
N THR A 222 8.19 -14.72 -7.16
CA THR A 222 8.51 -15.69 -6.11
C THR A 222 7.53 -15.68 -4.95
N ALA A 223 6.91 -14.55 -4.71
CA ALA A 223 5.88 -14.37 -3.69
C ALA A 223 4.96 -13.21 -4.07
N LEU A 224 3.72 -13.29 -3.58
CA LEU A 224 2.77 -12.19 -3.54
C LEU A 224 2.38 -11.98 -2.09
N ILE A 225 2.46 -10.75 -1.64
CA ILE A 225 2.04 -10.32 -0.31
C ILE A 225 0.83 -9.43 -0.52
N ASP A 226 -0.33 -9.92 -0.11
CA ASP A 226 -1.51 -9.11 0.01
C ASP A 226 -1.46 -8.32 1.31
N LEU A 227 -1.59 -7.01 1.20
CA LEU A 227 -1.47 -6.09 2.34
C LEU A 227 -2.81 -5.92 3.08
N GLU A 228 -3.77 -6.78 2.76
CA GLU A 228 -5.09 -6.85 3.38
C GLU A 228 -4.99 -7.20 4.86
N PRO A 229 -5.66 -6.48 5.77
CA PRO A 229 -5.75 -6.88 7.15
C PRO A 229 -6.71 -8.06 7.30
N ALA A 230 -6.27 -9.11 7.94
CA ALA A 230 -7.06 -10.33 8.05
C ALA A 230 -8.14 -10.32 9.14
N SER A 231 -8.15 -9.33 10.02
CA SER A 231 -9.18 -9.14 11.04
C SER A 231 -9.16 -7.69 11.51
N MET A 232 -10.34 -7.13 11.61
CA MET A 232 -10.59 -5.71 11.88
C MET A 232 -11.22 -5.46 13.24
N GLU A 233 -11.36 -6.47 14.08
CA GLU A 233 -11.92 -6.27 15.41
C GLU A 233 -10.94 -5.52 16.31
N MET A 234 -11.39 -4.45 16.95
CA MET A 234 -10.64 -3.75 17.98
C MET A 234 -10.15 -4.74 19.04
N GLY A 235 -8.87 -4.65 19.38
CA GLY A 235 -8.20 -5.59 20.28
C GLY A 235 -7.56 -6.79 19.60
N GLN A 236 -7.74 -6.99 18.30
CA GLN A 236 -7.03 -8.02 17.54
C GLN A 236 -5.82 -7.41 16.81
N ARG A 237 -4.75 -8.19 16.72
CA ARG A 237 -3.55 -7.77 15.97
C ARG A 237 -3.75 -8.07 14.50
N PRO A 238 -3.50 -7.10 13.60
CA PRO A 238 -3.50 -7.35 12.17
C PRO A 238 -2.46 -8.40 11.81
N PHE A 239 -2.75 -9.24 10.83
CA PHE A 239 -1.77 -10.17 10.28
C PHE A 239 -1.64 -9.95 8.76
N ILE A 240 -0.47 -10.27 8.24
CA ILE A 240 -0.16 -10.18 6.81
C ILE A 240 -0.45 -11.54 6.19
N GLN A 241 -1.23 -11.57 5.11
CA GLN A 241 -1.39 -12.75 4.28
C GLN A 241 -0.25 -12.82 3.25
N VAL A 242 0.45 -13.93 3.21
CA VAL A 242 1.51 -14.18 2.23
C VAL A 242 1.09 -15.35 1.34
N LEU A 243 0.93 -15.07 0.06
CA LEU A 243 0.70 -16.09 -0.97
C LEU A 243 2.04 -16.45 -1.59
N LEU A 244 2.51 -17.67 -1.36
CA LEU A 244 3.72 -18.20 -1.96
C LEU A 244 3.36 -18.99 -3.21
N GLU A 245 3.74 -18.45 -4.37
CA GLU A 245 3.61 -19.15 -5.64
C GLU A 245 4.84 -20.01 -5.90
N LYS A 246 4.76 -21.30 -5.60
CA LYS A 246 5.70 -22.28 -6.10
C LYS A 246 4.94 -23.50 -6.62
N THR A 247 4.68 -23.52 -7.92
CA THR A 247 4.30 -24.71 -8.72
C THR A 247 3.26 -25.67 -8.10
N MET A 248 2.32 -25.19 -7.32
CA MET A 248 1.15 -25.86 -6.74
C MET A 248 0.87 -25.37 -5.32
N PRO A 249 -0.29 -25.63 -4.79
CA PRO A 249 -1.32 -24.62 -4.61
C PRO A 249 -0.87 -23.51 -3.66
N ALA A 250 -1.46 -22.35 -3.83
CA ALA A 250 -1.30 -21.23 -2.92
C ALA A 250 -1.38 -21.69 -1.47
N VAL A 251 -0.29 -21.55 -0.72
CA VAL A 251 -0.29 -21.80 0.73
C VAL A 251 -0.57 -20.47 1.40
N LEU A 252 -1.77 -20.35 1.95
CA LEU A 252 -2.11 -19.23 2.81
C LEU A 252 -1.34 -19.38 4.12
N VAL A 253 -0.32 -18.57 4.34
CA VAL A 253 0.37 -18.52 5.62
C VAL A 253 -0.30 -17.48 6.50
N GLN A 254 -1.20 -17.92 7.36
CA GLN A 254 -1.70 -17.05 8.42
C GLN A 254 -0.57 -16.75 9.40
N GLY A 255 -0.26 -15.47 9.56
CA GLY A 255 0.78 -15.01 10.46
C GLY A 255 0.49 -15.46 11.91
N VAL A 256 1.51 -15.97 12.54
CA VAL A 256 1.45 -16.49 13.90
C VAL A 256 1.49 -15.34 14.90
N LYS A 257 0.78 -15.56 16.00
CA LYS A 257 0.68 -14.72 17.21
C LYS A 257 2.00 -14.15 17.70
#